data_1f8504a25c9d2c583a0beaeb2820fc42
#
_entry.id   1f8504a25c9d2c583a0beaeb2820fc42
#
_cell.length_a   1.000
_cell.length_b   1.000
_cell.length_c   1.000
_cell.angle_alpha   90.00
_cell.angle_beta   90.00
_cell.angle_gamma   90.00
#
_symmetry.space_group_name_H-M   'P 1'
#
loop_
_entity.id
_entity.type
_entity.pdbx_description
1 polymer ?
#
loop_
_entity_poly.entity_id
_entity_poly.type
_entity_poly.pdbx_seq_one_letter_code
_entity_poly.pdbx_strand_id
1 'polypeptide(L)'
;MLIPSIDLQGGKVVQLVQGDKLAIASDDLDGWVAKFSKFPKVQLIDLDAAMSRGNNDALVKQIAARLPCRVGGGVRSVRRAEELIGAGAQAVIAGSGLFRRSPDGDPAQMIDHDFARALAQTVGMHRVIAAVDSRAGRVCVHGWKTVLPLTAVQAVQLLEGYCEEFLYTHVDKEGLMQGTDMAAITAVAKATARKLTAAGGITTRQEIDALDKMGIDAVVGMAIYTGSLALE
;
A
#
# COMPACT_ATOMS: atom_id res chain seq x y z
N MET A 1 3.47 -10.00 -10.67
CA MET A 1 4.93 -9.81 -10.37
C MET A 1 5.11 -9.59 -8.87
N LEU A 2 6.27 -10.00 -8.29
CA LEU A 2 6.61 -9.73 -6.89
C LEU A 2 7.12 -8.29 -6.73
N ILE A 3 6.60 -7.57 -5.72
CA ILE A 3 7.02 -6.23 -5.30
C ILE A 3 7.45 -6.31 -3.83
N PRO A 4 8.74 -6.14 -3.52
CA PRO A 4 9.19 -6.10 -2.13
C PRO A 4 8.73 -4.80 -1.44
N SER A 5 8.40 -4.88 -0.13
CA SER A 5 8.03 -3.71 0.68
C SER A 5 9.16 -3.32 1.63
N ILE A 6 9.38 -2.01 1.74
CA ILE A 6 10.17 -1.38 2.81
C ILE A 6 9.22 -0.53 3.63
N ASP A 7 9.09 -0.84 4.91
CA ASP A 7 8.31 -0.07 5.85
C ASP A 7 9.25 0.67 6.80
N LEU A 8 9.03 1.97 6.98
CA LEU A 8 9.86 2.82 7.84
C LEU A 8 9.11 3.23 9.10
N GLN A 9 9.76 3.06 10.26
CA GLN A 9 9.26 3.54 11.54
C GLN A 9 10.44 3.90 12.44
N GLY A 10 10.40 5.09 13.05
CA GLY A 10 11.43 5.55 13.99
C GLY A 10 12.85 5.58 13.38
N GLY A 11 12.97 5.86 12.08
CA GLY A 11 14.24 5.89 11.37
C GLY A 11 14.81 4.52 10.99
N LYS A 12 14.04 3.44 11.12
CA LYS A 12 14.45 2.05 10.84
C LYS A 12 13.56 1.40 9.79
N VAL A 13 14.11 0.38 9.13
CA VAL A 13 13.31 -0.57 8.33
C VAL A 13 12.65 -1.55 9.28
N VAL A 14 11.32 -1.69 9.19
CA VAL A 14 10.55 -2.54 10.12
C VAL A 14 9.60 -3.48 9.38
N GLN A 15 9.17 -4.53 10.09
CA GLN A 15 8.00 -5.32 9.72
C GLN A 15 7.09 -5.48 10.92
N LEU A 16 5.79 -5.24 10.71
CA LEU A 16 4.78 -5.31 11.74
C LEU A 16 3.85 -6.51 11.53
N VAL A 17 3.32 -7.07 12.60
CA VAL A 17 2.20 -8.00 12.56
C VAL A 17 0.92 -7.19 12.73
N GLN A 18 0.00 -7.29 11.79
CA GLN A 18 -1.30 -6.60 11.75
C GLN A 18 -1.20 -5.07 11.97
N GLY A 19 -0.06 -4.48 11.55
CA GLY A 19 0.16 -3.03 11.62
C GLY A 19 0.42 -2.47 13.02
N ASP A 20 0.55 -3.31 14.05
CA ASP A 20 0.68 -2.87 15.44
C ASP A 20 1.93 -3.44 16.12
N LYS A 21 2.09 -4.76 16.11
CA LYS A 21 3.17 -5.42 16.83
C LYS A 21 4.46 -5.46 16.00
N LEU A 22 5.52 -4.82 16.51
CA LEU A 22 6.85 -4.90 15.90
C LEU A 22 7.37 -6.35 15.93
N ALA A 23 7.64 -6.90 14.75
CA ALA A 23 8.24 -8.23 14.59
C ALA A 23 9.71 -8.15 14.19
N ILE A 24 10.07 -7.24 13.29
CA ILE A 24 11.44 -7.07 12.80
C ILE A 24 11.76 -5.59 12.80
N ALA A 25 12.98 -5.24 13.24
CA ALA A 25 13.58 -3.93 13.03
C ALA A 25 15.02 -4.12 12.55
N SER A 26 15.41 -3.34 11.54
CA SER A 26 16.72 -3.40 10.93
C SER A 26 17.29 -1.99 10.74
N ASP A 27 18.53 -1.81 11.13
CA ASP A 27 19.31 -0.59 10.85
C ASP A 27 20.07 -0.71 9.52
N ASP A 28 20.09 -1.89 8.88
CA ASP A 28 20.78 -2.17 7.62
C ASP A 28 19.97 -1.71 6.40
N LEU A 29 19.80 -0.39 6.27
CA LEU A 29 19.11 0.19 5.14
C LEU A 29 19.81 -0.12 3.81
N ASP A 30 21.14 0.01 3.78
CA ASP A 30 21.91 -0.16 2.55
C ASP A 30 21.88 -1.61 2.05
N GLY A 31 21.89 -2.57 2.94
CA GLY A 31 21.72 -3.99 2.60
C GLY A 31 20.34 -4.26 1.97
N TRP A 32 19.27 -3.70 2.53
CA TRP A 32 17.94 -3.85 1.96
C TRP A 32 17.78 -3.14 0.61
N VAL A 33 18.33 -1.93 0.47
CA VAL A 33 18.34 -1.19 -0.80
C VAL A 33 19.10 -1.97 -1.87
N ALA A 34 20.29 -2.50 -1.56
CA ALA A 34 21.06 -3.33 -2.49
C ALA A 34 20.28 -4.60 -2.90
N LYS A 35 19.65 -5.27 -1.92
CA LYS A 35 18.84 -6.48 -2.16
C LYS A 35 17.64 -6.23 -3.09
N PHE A 36 17.01 -5.05 -2.98
CA PHE A 36 15.82 -4.71 -3.75
C PHE A 36 16.11 -3.95 -5.05
N SER A 37 17.37 -3.58 -5.33
CA SER A 37 17.74 -2.84 -6.55
C SER A 37 17.48 -3.60 -7.85
N LYS A 38 17.37 -4.92 -7.80
CA LYS A 38 17.04 -5.77 -8.97
C LYS A 38 15.54 -5.77 -9.33
N PHE A 39 14.68 -5.23 -8.47
CA PHE A 39 13.23 -5.23 -8.71
C PHE A 39 12.80 -3.98 -9.49
N PRO A 40 11.89 -4.13 -10.49
CA PRO A 40 11.41 -3.01 -11.29
C PRO A 40 10.42 -2.12 -10.53
N LYS A 41 9.93 -2.56 -9.37
CA LYS A 41 9.07 -1.82 -8.46
C LYS A 41 9.40 -2.19 -7.01
N VAL A 42 9.41 -1.20 -6.13
CA VAL A 42 9.55 -1.38 -4.68
C VAL A 42 8.47 -0.57 -3.98
N GLN A 43 7.79 -1.16 -3.02
CA GLN A 43 6.86 -0.42 -2.16
C GLN A 43 7.62 0.18 -0.98
N LEU A 44 7.40 1.45 -0.71
CA LEU A 44 8.02 2.17 0.42
C LEU A 44 6.93 2.87 1.23
N ILE A 45 6.76 2.48 2.47
CA ILE A 45 5.72 3.03 3.36
C ILE A 45 6.36 3.72 4.55
N ASP A 46 6.06 5.01 4.73
CA ASP A 46 6.38 5.74 5.95
C ASP A 46 5.26 5.55 6.98
N LEU A 47 5.47 4.63 7.92
CA LEU A 47 4.48 4.29 8.95
C LEU A 47 4.28 5.43 9.97
N ASP A 48 5.33 6.21 10.28
CA ASP A 48 5.19 7.35 11.19
C ASP A 48 4.29 8.42 10.57
N ALA A 49 4.48 8.73 9.28
CA ALA A 49 3.61 9.63 8.54
C ALA A 49 2.18 9.06 8.38
N ALA A 50 2.03 7.75 8.14
CA ALA A 50 0.73 7.09 8.07
C ALA A 50 -0.04 7.23 9.38
N MET A 51 0.63 7.13 10.52
CA MET A 51 0.07 7.20 11.87
C MET A 51 0.04 8.62 12.45
N SER A 52 0.49 9.65 11.71
CA SER A 52 0.61 11.05 12.18
C SER A 52 1.50 11.19 13.44
N ARG A 53 2.60 10.45 13.50
CA ARG A 53 3.58 10.44 14.60
C ARG A 53 4.94 11.02 14.20
N GLY A 54 4.99 11.79 13.13
CA GLY A 54 6.22 12.31 12.52
C GLY A 54 6.35 11.84 11.08
N ASN A 55 7.58 11.78 10.57
CA ASN A 55 7.89 11.28 9.23
C ASN A 55 9.34 10.78 9.15
N ASN A 56 9.64 10.03 8.10
CA ASN A 56 10.97 9.56 7.74
C ASN A 56 11.44 10.16 6.40
N ASP A 57 11.12 11.42 6.13
CA ASP A 57 11.31 12.06 4.82
C ASP A 57 12.75 12.00 4.29
N ALA A 58 13.74 12.11 5.17
CA ALA A 58 15.14 11.99 4.77
C ALA A 58 15.45 10.58 4.23
N LEU A 59 14.95 9.53 4.88
CA LEU A 59 15.12 8.15 4.44
C LEU A 59 14.28 7.86 3.19
N VAL A 60 13.05 8.36 3.12
CA VAL A 60 12.20 8.23 1.93
C VAL A 60 12.91 8.80 0.72
N LYS A 61 13.47 10.01 0.81
CA LYS A 61 14.24 10.65 -0.26
C LYS A 61 15.49 9.83 -0.63
N GLN A 62 16.24 9.35 0.36
CA GLN A 62 17.44 8.55 0.15
C GLN A 62 17.12 7.23 -0.59
N ILE A 63 16.02 6.56 -0.23
CA ILE A 63 15.61 5.29 -0.83
C ILE A 63 15.03 5.51 -2.24
N ALA A 64 14.13 6.49 -2.40
CA ALA A 64 13.48 6.79 -3.67
C ALA A 64 14.45 7.29 -4.76
N ALA A 65 15.60 7.87 -4.36
CA ALA A 65 16.68 8.21 -5.29
C ALA A 65 17.47 6.99 -5.80
N ARG A 66 17.36 5.82 -5.14
CA ARG A 66 18.13 4.61 -5.44
C ARG A 66 17.28 3.46 -5.95
N LEU A 67 15.99 3.46 -5.66
CA LEU A 67 15.06 2.39 -6.02
C LEU A 67 13.83 2.94 -6.75
N PRO A 68 13.23 2.16 -7.66
CA PRO A 68 11.99 2.53 -8.35
C PRO A 68 10.79 2.43 -7.39
N CYS A 69 10.72 3.39 -6.44
CA CYS A 69 9.75 3.35 -5.36
C CYS A 69 8.38 3.89 -5.75
N ARG A 70 7.34 3.19 -5.32
CA ARG A 70 6.02 3.74 -5.11
C ARG A 70 5.86 4.00 -3.60
N VAL A 71 5.53 5.24 -3.25
CA VAL A 71 5.67 5.71 -1.87
C VAL A 71 4.31 6.00 -1.25
N GLY A 72 4.08 5.46 -0.06
CA GLY A 72 2.91 5.69 0.77
C GLY A 72 3.28 6.15 2.18
N GLY A 73 2.24 6.49 2.95
CA GLY A 73 2.37 7.01 4.30
C GLY A 73 2.10 8.51 4.36
N GLY A 74 1.00 8.88 5.01
CA GLY A 74 0.64 10.27 5.25
C GLY A 74 0.19 11.09 4.03
N VAL A 75 -0.14 10.50 2.89
CA VAL A 75 -0.66 11.19 1.70
C VAL A 75 -2.10 11.63 1.96
N ARG A 76 -2.26 12.82 2.57
CA ARG A 76 -3.54 13.44 2.93
C ARG A 76 -3.71 14.84 2.34
N SER A 77 -2.77 15.27 1.51
CA SER A 77 -2.83 16.52 0.76
C SER A 77 -2.11 16.39 -0.57
N VAL A 78 -2.51 17.19 -1.54
CA VAL A 78 -1.86 17.26 -2.85
C VAL A 78 -0.40 17.66 -2.70
N ARG A 79 -0.11 18.65 -1.85
CA ARG A 79 1.26 19.07 -1.54
C ARG A 79 2.15 17.91 -1.10
N ARG A 80 1.64 17.03 -0.20
CA ARG A 80 2.42 15.86 0.24
C ARG A 80 2.75 14.93 -0.92
N ALA A 81 1.81 14.73 -1.82
CA ALA A 81 2.04 13.91 -3.01
C ALA A 81 3.11 14.53 -3.93
N GLU A 82 3.06 15.84 -4.15
CA GLU A 82 4.09 16.57 -4.94
C GLU A 82 5.48 16.46 -4.30
N GLU A 83 5.57 16.59 -2.96
CA GLU A 83 6.83 16.43 -2.21
C GLU A 83 7.42 15.03 -2.42
N LEU A 84 6.61 13.96 -2.38
CA LEU A 84 7.06 12.60 -2.60
C LEU A 84 7.51 12.35 -4.06
N ILE A 85 6.76 12.85 -5.03
CA ILE A 85 7.16 12.78 -6.45
C ILE A 85 8.48 13.56 -6.67
N GLY A 86 8.59 14.77 -6.09
CA GLY A 86 9.82 15.58 -6.12
C GLY A 86 11.01 14.91 -5.42
N ALA A 87 10.76 14.04 -4.45
CA ALA A 87 11.78 13.22 -3.79
C ALA A 87 12.25 12.01 -4.62
N GLY A 88 11.61 11.71 -5.77
CA GLY A 88 11.97 10.62 -6.67
C GLY A 88 10.99 9.45 -6.70
N ALA A 89 9.84 9.54 -6.01
CA ALA A 89 8.82 8.50 -6.09
C ALA A 89 8.24 8.40 -7.51
N GLN A 90 8.12 7.19 -8.02
CA GLN A 90 7.48 6.94 -9.33
C GLN A 90 5.95 7.07 -9.26
N ALA A 91 5.37 6.73 -8.11
CA ALA A 91 3.95 6.86 -7.83
C ALA A 91 3.72 7.12 -6.33
N VAL A 92 2.58 7.69 -6.00
CA VAL A 92 2.13 7.90 -4.62
C VAL A 92 1.01 6.95 -4.26
N ILE A 93 1.06 6.40 -3.06
CA ILE A 93 0.02 5.53 -2.50
C ILE A 93 -0.81 6.36 -1.52
N ALA A 94 -2.04 6.66 -1.89
CA ALA A 94 -3.00 7.37 -1.05
C ALA A 94 -4.01 6.37 -0.46
N GLY A 95 -4.11 6.36 0.87
CA GLY A 95 -5.06 5.52 1.61
C GLY A 95 -6.08 6.39 2.35
N SER A 96 -5.92 6.55 3.66
CA SER A 96 -6.91 7.24 4.53
C SER A 96 -7.35 8.62 4.06
N GLY A 97 -6.53 9.34 3.28
CA GLY A 97 -6.89 10.64 2.72
C GLY A 97 -8.00 10.57 1.68
N LEU A 98 -8.20 9.43 1.03
CA LEU A 98 -9.26 9.21 0.04
C LEU A 98 -10.63 8.95 0.68
N PHE A 99 -10.68 8.76 1.99
CA PHE A 99 -11.88 8.34 2.70
C PHE A 99 -12.28 9.34 3.78
N ARG A 100 -13.58 9.48 3.96
CA ARG A 100 -14.20 10.29 5.03
C ARG A 100 -15.38 9.56 5.65
N ARG A 101 -15.86 10.04 6.79
CA ARG A 101 -17.08 9.51 7.38
C ARG A 101 -18.29 10.08 6.61
N SER A 102 -19.29 9.24 6.40
CA SER A 102 -20.61 9.67 5.92
C SER A 102 -21.58 9.69 7.11
N PRO A 103 -22.28 10.79 7.37
CA PRO A 103 -23.31 10.85 8.41
C PRO A 103 -24.43 9.84 8.19
N ASP A 104 -24.81 9.63 6.93
CA ASP A 104 -25.97 8.80 6.55
C ASP A 104 -25.57 7.37 6.18
N GLY A 105 -24.28 7.04 6.25
CA GLY A 105 -23.76 5.72 5.88
C GLY A 105 -23.73 5.47 4.36
N ASP A 106 -23.97 6.48 3.53
CA ASP A 106 -23.92 6.38 2.08
C ASP A 106 -22.48 6.12 1.61
N PRO A 107 -22.20 4.99 0.92
CA PRO A 107 -20.89 4.67 0.38
C PRO A 107 -20.27 5.77 -0.50
N ALA A 108 -21.06 6.43 -1.35
CA ALA A 108 -20.56 7.48 -2.24
C ALA A 108 -20.02 8.69 -1.45
N GLN A 109 -20.65 9.03 -0.33
CA GLN A 109 -20.20 10.12 0.54
C GLN A 109 -18.98 9.76 1.38
N MET A 110 -18.58 8.47 1.44
CA MET A 110 -17.38 8.03 2.15
C MET A 110 -16.09 8.24 1.37
N ILE A 111 -16.18 8.61 0.10
CA ILE A 111 -15.03 8.99 -0.72
C ILE A 111 -14.85 10.51 -0.68
N ASP A 112 -13.61 10.96 -0.49
CA ASP A 112 -13.24 12.34 -0.71
C ASP A 112 -12.93 12.58 -2.19
N HIS A 113 -14.00 12.72 -2.98
CA HIS A 113 -13.92 12.91 -4.43
C HIS A 113 -13.13 14.17 -4.83
N ASP A 114 -13.16 15.22 -4.01
CA ASP A 114 -12.46 16.45 -4.29
C ASP A 114 -10.95 16.28 -4.11
N PHE A 115 -10.53 15.64 -3.03
CA PHE A 115 -9.13 15.28 -2.84
C PHE A 115 -8.65 14.28 -3.91
N ALA A 116 -9.42 13.22 -4.19
CA ALA A 116 -9.06 12.22 -5.20
C ALA A 116 -8.86 12.85 -6.60
N ARG A 117 -9.77 13.75 -6.99
CA ARG A 117 -9.70 14.50 -8.25
C ARG A 117 -8.50 15.43 -8.28
N ALA A 118 -8.30 16.25 -7.24
CA ALA A 118 -7.18 17.16 -7.15
C ALA A 118 -5.83 16.43 -7.19
N LEU A 119 -5.72 15.30 -6.49
CA LEU A 119 -4.54 14.45 -6.51
C LEU A 119 -4.23 13.94 -7.92
N ALA A 120 -5.24 13.35 -8.60
CA ALA A 120 -5.09 12.82 -9.96
C ALA A 120 -4.74 13.91 -10.98
N GLN A 121 -5.28 15.13 -10.84
CA GLN A 121 -4.98 16.24 -11.71
C GLN A 121 -3.57 16.80 -11.51
N THR A 122 -3.09 16.84 -10.27
CA THR A 122 -1.80 17.46 -9.94
C THR A 122 -0.61 16.55 -10.25
N VAL A 123 -0.62 15.30 -9.75
CA VAL A 123 0.52 14.39 -9.96
C VAL A 123 0.38 13.53 -11.22
N GLY A 124 -0.79 13.56 -11.86
CA GLY A 124 -1.19 12.70 -12.96
C GLY A 124 -1.79 11.38 -12.46
N MET A 125 -2.95 10.98 -12.99
CA MET A 125 -3.67 9.77 -12.59
C MET A 125 -2.78 8.52 -12.67
N HIS A 126 -1.88 8.44 -13.65
CA HIS A 126 -0.94 7.34 -13.84
C HIS A 126 0.08 7.17 -12.71
N ARG A 127 0.20 8.15 -11.82
CA ARG A 127 1.06 8.13 -10.62
C ARG A 127 0.26 7.96 -9.32
N VAL A 128 -1.05 7.79 -9.40
CA VAL A 128 -1.89 7.59 -8.21
C VAL A 128 -2.20 6.11 -8.05
N ILE A 129 -1.85 5.58 -6.88
CA ILE A 129 -2.24 4.26 -6.40
C ILE A 129 -3.21 4.49 -5.23
N ALA A 130 -4.44 4.01 -5.36
CA ALA A 130 -5.41 4.09 -4.27
C ALA A 130 -5.30 2.85 -3.38
N ALA A 131 -4.91 3.06 -2.10
CA ALA A 131 -4.86 1.97 -1.13
C ALA A 131 -6.24 1.72 -0.53
N VAL A 132 -6.68 0.47 -0.64
CA VAL A 132 -7.94 -0.04 -0.09
C VAL A 132 -7.61 -1.19 0.85
N ASP A 133 -7.34 -0.83 2.10
CA ASP A 133 -7.07 -1.81 3.15
C ASP A 133 -8.39 -2.30 3.72
N SER A 134 -8.59 -3.61 3.87
CA SER A 134 -9.82 -4.15 4.38
C SER A 134 -9.63 -5.11 5.55
N ARG A 135 -10.53 -5.00 6.51
CA ARG A 135 -10.68 -5.91 7.65
C ARG A 135 -12.10 -6.47 7.63
N ALA A 136 -12.25 -7.78 7.69
CA ALA A 136 -13.55 -8.45 7.58
C ALA A 136 -14.37 -7.94 6.36
N GLY A 137 -13.72 -7.71 5.22
CA GLY A 137 -14.33 -7.24 3.98
C GLY A 137 -14.72 -5.75 3.94
N ARG A 138 -14.46 -4.98 5.01
CA ARG A 138 -14.76 -3.54 5.09
C ARG A 138 -13.49 -2.71 5.10
N VAL A 139 -13.56 -1.55 4.45
CA VAL A 139 -12.43 -0.60 4.38
C VAL A 139 -12.05 -0.13 5.78
N CYS A 140 -10.75 -0.15 6.07
CA CYS A 140 -10.19 0.41 7.28
C CYS A 140 -9.17 1.50 6.97
N VAL A 141 -9.16 2.52 7.84
CA VAL A 141 -8.38 3.75 7.67
C VAL A 141 -7.67 4.13 8.97
N HIS A 142 -6.84 5.17 8.92
CA HIS A 142 -6.11 5.72 10.09
C HIS A 142 -5.23 4.66 10.79
N GLY A 143 -4.39 3.97 9.99
CA GLY A 143 -3.56 2.88 10.51
C GLY A 143 -4.42 1.71 10.99
N TRP A 144 -5.49 1.42 10.24
CA TRP A 144 -6.44 0.32 10.44
C TRP A 144 -7.27 0.37 11.74
N LYS A 145 -7.30 1.54 12.39
CA LYS A 145 -8.02 1.75 13.66
C LYS A 145 -9.50 2.07 13.48
N THR A 146 -9.88 2.54 12.31
CA THR A 146 -11.26 2.91 11.99
C THR A 146 -11.76 2.04 10.85
N VAL A 147 -12.86 1.32 11.06
CA VAL A 147 -13.56 0.55 10.02
C VAL A 147 -14.73 1.38 9.51
N LEU A 148 -14.84 1.52 8.19
CA LEU A 148 -15.93 2.23 7.53
C LEU A 148 -17.03 1.22 7.12
N PRO A 149 -18.31 1.60 7.09
CA PRO A 149 -19.37 0.76 6.55
C PRO A 149 -19.36 0.77 5.00
N LEU A 150 -18.18 0.56 4.42
CA LEU A 150 -17.87 0.56 3.00
C LEU A 150 -17.10 -0.72 2.69
N THR A 151 -17.52 -1.50 1.70
CA THR A 151 -16.78 -2.69 1.28
C THR A 151 -15.62 -2.30 0.36
N ALA A 152 -14.58 -3.15 0.29
CA ALA A 152 -13.47 -2.94 -0.62
C ALA A 152 -13.93 -2.90 -2.10
N VAL A 153 -14.92 -3.72 -2.47
CA VAL A 153 -15.53 -3.73 -3.80
C VAL A 153 -16.18 -2.37 -4.13
N GLN A 154 -16.98 -1.83 -3.22
CA GLN A 154 -17.58 -0.49 -3.41
C GLN A 154 -16.53 0.60 -3.51
N ALA A 155 -15.48 0.52 -2.67
CA ALA A 155 -14.41 1.52 -2.68
C ALA A 155 -13.67 1.57 -4.03
N VAL A 156 -13.29 0.43 -4.61
CA VAL A 156 -12.59 0.41 -5.89
C VAL A 156 -13.48 0.93 -7.03
N GLN A 157 -14.78 0.60 -7.03
CA GLN A 157 -15.72 1.12 -8.02
C GLN A 157 -15.87 2.64 -7.95
N LEU A 158 -15.95 3.20 -6.74
CA LEU A 158 -16.10 4.65 -6.53
C LEU A 158 -14.81 5.44 -6.82
N LEU A 159 -13.64 4.81 -6.67
CA LEU A 159 -12.33 5.44 -6.89
C LEU A 159 -11.74 5.20 -8.28
N GLU A 160 -12.35 4.36 -9.12
CA GLU A 160 -11.80 3.93 -10.41
C GLU A 160 -11.41 5.07 -11.36
N GLY A 161 -12.13 6.20 -11.31
CA GLY A 161 -11.87 7.37 -12.13
C GLY A 161 -10.68 8.23 -11.70
N TYR A 162 -10.02 7.94 -10.56
CA TYR A 162 -9.02 8.80 -9.94
C TYR A 162 -7.63 8.19 -9.82
N CYS A 163 -7.45 6.92 -10.12
CA CYS A 163 -6.17 6.23 -9.98
C CYS A 163 -5.89 5.29 -11.15
N GLU A 164 -4.64 4.96 -11.36
CA GLU A 164 -4.19 3.95 -12.34
C GLU A 164 -4.21 2.54 -11.75
N GLU A 165 -3.98 2.43 -10.44
CA GLU A 165 -3.78 1.17 -9.74
C GLU A 165 -4.44 1.20 -8.37
N PHE A 166 -4.94 0.05 -7.93
CA PHE A 166 -5.36 -0.19 -6.56
C PHE A 166 -4.34 -1.06 -5.84
N LEU A 167 -4.00 -0.67 -4.61
CA LEU A 167 -3.31 -1.52 -3.64
C LEU A 167 -4.36 -2.06 -2.66
N TYR A 168 -4.66 -3.33 -2.76
CA TYR A 168 -5.59 -4.00 -1.84
C TYR A 168 -4.84 -4.77 -0.77
N THR A 169 -4.99 -4.38 0.50
CA THR A 169 -4.40 -5.08 1.64
C THR A 169 -5.47 -5.85 2.41
N HIS A 170 -5.29 -7.17 2.51
CA HIS A 170 -6.12 -8.01 3.39
C HIS A 170 -5.54 -7.99 4.81
N VAL A 171 -6.02 -7.04 5.64
CA VAL A 171 -5.45 -6.73 6.97
C VAL A 171 -5.54 -7.91 7.94
N ASP A 172 -6.60 -8.72 7.84
CA ASP A 172 -6.78 -9.90 8.71
C ASP A 172 -5.66 -10.94 8.57
N LYS A 173 -4.92 -10.91 7.44
CA LYS A 173 -3.81 -11.83 7.15
C LYS A 173 -2.42 -11.16 7.23
N GLU A 174 -2.38 -9.83 7.40
CA GLU A 174 -1.13 -9.07 7.34
C GLU A 174 -0.15 -9.49 8.45
N GLY A 175 1.08 -9.82 8.05
CA GLY A 175 2.16 -10.23 8.94
C GLY A 175 2.00 -11.58 9.63
N LEU A 176 0.89 -12.31 9.42
CA LEU A 176 0.62 -13.59 10.10
C LEU A 176 1.32 -14.79 9.46
N MET A 177 1.85 -14.66 8.26
CA MET A 177 2.50 -15.77 7.53
C MET A 177 1.60 -17.00 7.33
N GLN A 178 0.29 -16.78 7.09
CA GLN A 178 -0.74 -17.83 7.00
C GLN A 178 -1.39 -17.92 5.61
N GLY A 179 -0.78 -17.31 4.61
CA GLY A 179 -1.35 -17.19 3.28
C GLY A 179 -2.36 -16.05 3.16
N THR A 180 -2.62 -15.61 1.92
CA THR A 180 -3.56 -14.52 1.62
C THR A 180 -4.97 -15.05 1.32
N ASP A 181 -5.95 -14.13 1.27
CA ASP A 181 -7.33 -14.47 0.90
C ASP A 181 -7.55 -14.27 -0.61
N MET A 182 -7.35 -15.33 -1.40
CA MET A 182 -7.53 -15.31 -2.85
C MET A 182 -8.97 -15.01 -3.27
N ALA A 183 -9.97 -15.38 -2.45
CA ALA A 183 -11.38 -15.11 -2.77
C ALA A 183 -11.68 -13.61 -2.64
N ALA A 184 -11.22 -12.98 -1.57
CA ALA A 184 -11.36 -11.53 -1.37
C ALA A 184 -10.63 -10.74 -2.48
N ILE A 185 -9.38 -11.11 -2.81
CA ILE A 185 -8.61 -10.49 -3.90
C ILE A 185 -9.34 -10.64 -5.23
N THR A 186 -9.87 -11.83 -5.54
CA THR A 186 -10.62 -12.08 -6.77
C THR A 186 -11.89 -11.24 -6.86
N ALA A 187 -12.60 -11.04 -5.75
CA ALA A 187 -13.79 -10.20 -5.71
C ALA A 187 -13.46 -8.73 -6.04
N VAL A 188 -12.37 -8.21 -5.47
CA VAL A 188 -11.89 -6.85 -5.75
C VAL A 188 -11.42 -6.72 -7.20
N ALA A 189 -10.65 -7.70 -7.72
CA ALA A 189 -10.16 -7.69 -9.10
C ALA A 189 -11.31 -7.65 -10.13
N LYS A 190 -12.42 -8.35 -9.86
CA LYS A 190 -13.60 -8.33 -10.75
C LYS A 190 -14.38 -7.02 -10.69
N ALA A 191 -14.16 -6.18 -9.70
CA ALA A 191 -14.89 -4.95 -9.47
C ALA A 191 -14.26 -3.72 -10.15
N THR A 192 -13.07 -3.85 -10.75
CA THR A 192 -12.34 -2.74 -11.39
C THR A 192 -11.64 -3.21 -12.65
N ALA A 193 -11.48 -2.30 -13.63
CA ALA A 193 -10.65 -2.49 -14.81
C ALA A 193 -9.20 -1.95 -14.60
N ARG A 194 -8.93 -1.34 -13.44
CA ARG A 194 -7.60 -0.81 -13.11
C ARG A 194 -6.65 -1.91 -12.72
N LYS A 195 -5.35 -1.62 -12.75
CA LYS A 195 -4.32 -2.52 -12.21
C LYS A 195 -4.59 -2.79 -10.74
N LEU A 196 -4.37 -4.02 -10.32
CA LEU A 196 -4.49 -4.40 -8.92
C LEU A 196 -3.15 -4.94 -8.42
N THR A 197 -2.77 -4.50 -7.26
CA THR A 197 -1.71 -5.10 -6.46
C THR A 197 -2.31 -5.61 -5.16
N ALA A 198 -2.01 -6.85 -4.81
CA ALA A 198 -2.46 -7.47 -3.56
C ALA A 198 -1.36 -7.44 -2.50
N ALA A 199 -1.77 -7.23 -1.25
CA ALA A 199 -0.93 -7.31 -0.06
C ALA A 199 -1.68 -8.01 1.08
N GLY A 200 -0.95 -8.44 2.09
CA GLY A 200 -1.52 -9.09 3.28
C GLY A 200 -1.43 -10.61 3.23
N GLY A 201 -0.51 -11.17 4.00
CA GLY A 201 -0.37 -12.60 4.22
C GLY A 201 0.30 -13.40 3.10
N ILE A 202 0.72 -12.81 2.00
CA ILE A 202 1.40 -13.51 0.90
C ILE A 202 2.75 -14.04 1.38
N THR A 203 2.96 -15.36 1.30
CA THR A 203 4.10 -16.04 1.91
C THR A 203 4.84 -16.99 0.98
N THR A 204 4.20 -17.46 -0.09
CA THR A 204 4.73 -18.51 -0.95
C THR A 204 4.86 -18.07 -2.41
N ARG A 205 5.78 -18.71 -3.13
CA ARG A 205 5.91 -18.51 -4.58
C ARG A 205 4.63 -18.92 -5.32
N GLN A 206 3.95 -19.97 -4.86
CA GLN A 206 2.70 -20.43 -5.48
C GLN A 206 1.59 -19.38 -5.41
N GLU A 207 1.48 -18.64 -4.31
CA GLU A 207 0.51 -17.54 -4.19
C GLU A 207 0.87 -16.40 -5.16
N ILE A 208 2.15 -16.05 -5.27
CA ILE A 208 2.62 -15.01 -6.21
C ILE A 208 2.32 -15.43 -7.64
N ASP A 209 2.63 -16.67 -8.01
CA ASP A 209 2.38 -17.21 -9.36
C ASP A 209 0.87 -17.28 -9.67
N ALA A 210 0.05 -17.58 -8.68
CA ALA A 210 -1.41 -17.57 -8.83
C ALA A 210 -1.95 -16.14 -9.08
N LEU A 211 -1.45 -15.14 -8.35
CA LEU A 211 -1.78 -13.74 -8.56
C LEU A 211 -1.29 -13.24 -9.92
N ASP A 212 -0.06 -13.61 -10.31
CA ASP A 212 0.52 -13.20 -11.59
C ASP A 212 -0.28 -13.73 -12.79
N LYS A 213 -0.78 -14.97 -12.73
CA LYS A 213 -1.70 -15.54 -13.73
C LYS A 213 -3.02 -14.76 -13.85
N MET A 214 -3.40 -14.04 -12.81
CA MET A 214 -4.57 -13.16 -12.81
C MET A 214 -4.23 -11.71 -13.24
N GLY A 215 -2.95 -11.43 -13.57
CA GLY A 215 -2.47 -10.08 -13.87
C GLY A 215 -2.37 -9.18 -12.63
N ILE A 216 -2.27 -9.75 -11.43
CA ILE A 216 -2.22 -9.05 -10.15
C ILE A 216 -0.79 -9.07 -9.61
N ASP A 217 -0.24 -7.91 -9.29
CA ASP A 217 1.05 -7.81 -8.62
C ASP A 217 0.92 -8.19 -7.13
N ALA A 218 2.00 -8.71 -6.54
CA ALA A 218 2.04 -9.18 -5.16
C ALA A 218 3.04 -8.39 -4.32
N VAL A 219 2.59 -7.64 -3.33
CA VAL A 219 3.47 -7.01 -2.34
C VAL A 219 3.81 -8.02 -1.26
N VAL A 220 5.11 -8.18 -1.02
CA VAL A 220 5.62 -9.08 0.01
C VAL A 220 6.59 -8.34 0.92
N GLY A 221 6.30 -8.37 2.21
CA GLY A 221 7.16 -7.86 3.28
C GLY A 221 7.70 -9.02 4.13
N MET A 222 6.99 -9.37 5.18
CA MET A 222 7.42 -10.30 6.24
C MET A 222 8.12 -11.56 5.72
N ALA A 223 7.59 -12.22 4.69
CA ALA A 223 8.15 -13.46 4.16
C ALA A 223 9.57 -13.29 3.57
N ILE A 224 9.88 -12.10 3.03
CA ILE A 224 11.24 -11.77 2.54
C ILE A 224 12.17 -11.53 3.72
N TYR A 225 11.73 -10.77 4.72
CA TYR A 225 12.55 -10.37 5.87
C TYR A 225 12.87 -11.55 6.79
N THR A 226 11.96 -12.52 6.92
CA THR A 226 12.18 -13.76 7.67
C THR A 226 13.00 -14.80 6.89
N GLY A 227 13.24 -14.58 5.59
CA GLY A 227 13.90 -15.56 4.71
C GLY A 227 13.00 -16.73 4.29
N SER A 228 11.71 -16.70 4.64
CA SER A 228 10.75 -17.76 4.23
C SER A 228 10.46 -17.75 2.73
N LEU A 229 10.61 -16.60 2.09
CA LEU A 229 10.56 -16.44 0.64
C LEU A 229 11.92 -15.97 0.13
N ALA A 230 12.61 -16.84 -0.61
CA ALA A 230 13.86 -16.49 -1.26
C ALA A 230 13.63 -15.50 -2.41
N LEU A 231 14.50 -14.50 -2.51
CA LEU A 231 14.59 -13.60 -3.66
C LEU A 231 15.64 -14.17 -4.61
N GLU A 232 15.20 -14.76 -5.69
CA GLU A 232 16.07 -15.23 -6.78
C GLU A 232 16.54 -14.06 -7.66
#